data_aa1fdf959f9d0afd8a5d04fcf389a190
#
_entry.id   aa1fdf959f9d0afd8a5d04fcf389a190
#
_cell.length_a   1.000
_cell.length_b   1.000
_cell.length_c   1.000
_cell.angle_alpha   90.00
_cell.angle_beta   90.00
_cell.angle_gamma   90.00
#
_symmetry.space_group_name_H-M   'P 1'
#
loop_
_entity.id
_entity.type
_entity.pdbx_description
1 polymer ?
#
loop_
_entity_poly.entity_id
_entity_poly.type
_entity_poly.pdbx_seq_one_letter_code
_entity_poly.pdbx_strand_id
1 'polypeptide(L)'
;MDLTVRVNWDWKKPNLVLLLVAYCCLSTSAQQATQTSQQTNQKIQELAAFARAKPVDTPIGVGDLIHIDVFDVPELSRDVRVSDTGDIGYPLLPGKIAVAGLTPFQLEDKFQQLLIANGLVAHPQVSVLVREQNSQPISVVGAVGHPIVYQVLRPTTLLELLAQAGGVADNAGSVILVTRKARTESESPAVKPASATELAPASNEQTITIRLQDLLESGNPAFNIQVYGGDVVSVPQAGVVYVMGAGIAQPGGYVLQAHGEQITVLKAIALAHGLTGFAKANDAVIMRNNSATGQRDSIPVHIKQIENRKASDVAMRANDILYVPDSASKRVLARTGEAAIGIGTGIAVYRSN
;
A
#
# COMPACT_ATOMS: atom_id res chain seq x y z
N MET A 1 -21.33 28.68 -42.85
CA MET A 1 -22.06 29.55 -41.91
C MET A 1 -21.11 29.79 -40.74
N ASP A 2 -20.21 30.78 -40.98
CA ASP A 2 -19.08 31.11 -40.09
C ASP A 2 -19.55 32.05 -38.98
N LEU A 3 -19.51 31.56 -37.74
CA LEU A 3 -19.74 32.39 -36.55
C LEU A 3 -18.39 32.79 -35.95
N THR A 4 -17.84 33.88 -36.48
CA THR A 4 -16.70 34.60 -35.88
C THR A 4 -17.19 35.45 -34.72
N VAL A 5 -16.98 34.95 -33.47
CA VAL A 5 -17.20 35.72 -32.24
C VAL A 5 -16.02 36.70 -32.11
N ARG A 6 -16.25 37.99 -32.42
CA ARG A 6 -15.29 39.06 -32.10
C ARG A 6 -15.39 39.38 -30.60
N VAL A 7 -14.41 38.95 -29.85
CA VAL A 7 -14.23 39.35 -28.43
C VAL A 7 -13.59 40.76 -28.44
N ASN A 8 -14.37 41.74 -28.03
CA ASN A 8 -13.92 43.14 -27.90
C ASN A 8 -13.17 43.26 -26.54
N TRP A 9 -11.85 43.37 -26.59
CA TRP A 9 -10.98 43.40 -25.41
C TRP A 9 -10.87 44.85 -24.88
N ASP A 10 -11.56 45.12 -23.77
CA ASP A 10 -11.53 46.44 -23.14
C ASP A 10 -10.38 46.48 -22.08
N TRP A 11 -9.30 47.19 -22.42
CA TRP A 11 -8.03 47.25 -21.66
C TRP A 11 -8.10 48.07 -20.35
N LYS A 12 -9.27 48.60 -19.98
CA LYS A 12 -9.41 49.51 -18.85
C LYS A 12 -9.68 48.85 -17.49
N LYS A 13 -9.65 47.48 -17.36
CA LYS A 13 -9.88 46.80 -16.08
C LYS A 13 -8.77 45.77 -15.78
N PRO A 14 -7.58 46.21 -15.30
CA PRO A 14 -6.46 45.29 -15.01
C PRO A 14 -6.75 44.30 -13.88
N ASN A 15 -7.75 44.56 -13.02
CA ASN A 15 -8.05 43.71 -11.87
C ASN A 15 -8.80 42.40 -12.20
N LEU A 16 -9.45 42.30 -13.35
CA LEU A 16 -10.20 41.10 -13.75
C LEU A 16 -9.30 40.02 -14.29
N VAL A 17 -8.21 40.40 -14.99
CA VAL A 17 -7.22 39.45 -15.54
C VAL A 17 -6.36 38.83 -14.40
N LEU A 18 -6.03 39.62 -13.38
CA LEU A 18 -5.29 39.15 -12.20
C LEU A 18 -6.09 38.15 -11.38
N LEU A 19 -7.41 38.32 -11.26
CA LEU A 19 -8.32 37.38 -10.58
C LEU A 19 -8.49 36.06 -11.34
N LEU A 20 -8.52 36.08 -12.67
CA LEU A 20 -8.62 34.90 -13.51
C LEU A 20 -7.31 34.09 -13.51
N VAL A 21 -6.15 34.74 -13.50
CA VAL A 21 -4.85 34.07 -13.39
C VAL A 21 -4.66 33.46 -11.99
N ALA A 22 -5.10 34.14 -10.92
CA ALA A 22 -5.06 33.62 -9.56
C ALA A 22 -6.00 32.41 -9.37
N TYR A 23 -7.15 32.39 -10.03
CA TYR A 23 -8.09 31.25 -9.97
C TYR A 23 -7.55 30.02 -10.74
N CYS A 24 -6.79 30.22 -11.83
CA CYS A 24 -6.16 29.14 -12.58
C CYS A 24 -4.99 28.49 -11.84
N CYS A 25 -4.27 29.23 -10.98
CA CYS A 25 -3.16 28.69 -10.18
C CYS A 25 -3.59 27.88 -8.95
N LEU A 26 -4.82 28.08 -8.45
CA LEU A 26 -5.35 27.35 -7.28
C LEU A 26 -5.86 25.94 -7.62
N SER A 27 -6.10 25.64 -8.89
CA SER A 27 -6.62 24.34 -9.32
C SER A 27 -5.54 23.31 -9.69
N THR A 28 -4.26 23.69 -9.77
CA THR A 28 -3.17 22.81 -10.23
C THR A 28 -2.55 21.95 -9.12
N SER A 29 -2.68 22.32 -7.87
CA SER A 29 -2.02 21.59 -6.77
C SER A 29 -2.75 20.31 -6.32
N ALA A 30 -4.06 20.22 -6.56
CA ALA A 30 -4.84 19.00 -6.24
C ALA A 30 -4.71 17.90 -7.32
N GLN A 31 -4.35 18.27 -8.54
CA GLN A 31 -4.22 17.32 -9.67
C GLN A 31 -2.91 16.52 -9.67
N GLN A 32 -1.85 17.03 -9.06
CA GLN A 32 -0.55 16.33 -9.07
C GLN A 32 -0.53 15.07 -8.17
N ALA A 33 -1.20 15.08 -7.04
CA ALA A 33 -1.24 13.91 -6.16
C ALA A 33 -2.04 12.74 -6.77
N THR A 34 -3.12 13.07 -7.48
CA THR A 34 -3.97 12.05 -8.13
C THR A 34 -3.30 11.41 -9.36
N GLN A 35 -2.41 12.14 -10.05
CA GLN A 35 -1.70 11.61 -11.21
C GLN A 35 -0.65 10.57 -10.83
N THR A 36 0.00 10.72 -9.68
CA THR A 36 1.08 9.82 -9.25
C THR A 36 0.56 8.42 -8.87
N SER A 37 -0.56 8.34 -8.15
CA SER A 37 -1.17 7.05 -7.78
C SER A 37 -1.79 6.34 -8.97
N GLN A 38 -2.40 7.07 -9.90
CA GLN A 38 -2.92 6.50 -11.15
C GLN A 38 -1.80 5.90 -12.00
N GLN A 39 -0.66 6.58 -12.13
CA GLN A 39 0.52 6.06 -12.83
C GLN A 39 1.09 4.81 -12.15
N THR A 40 1.16 4.82 -10.82
CA THR A 40 1.60 3.67 -10.03
C THR A 40 0.68 2.46 -10.25
N ASN A 41 -0.63 2.68 -10.21
CA ASN A 41 -1.61 1.62 -10.41
C ASN A 41 -1.61 1.08 -11.86
N GLN A 42 -1.43 1.94 -12.86
CA GLN A 42 -1.23 1.49 -14.24
C GLN A 42 0.01 0.61 -14.37
N LYS A 43 1.13 1.01 -13.77
CA LYS A 43 2.36 0.23 -13.78
C LYS A 43 2.22 -1.11 -13.06
N ILE A 44 1.47 -1.17 -11.93
CA ILE A 44 1.13 -2.42 -11.26
C ILE A 44 0.35 -3.35 -12.20
N GLN A 45 -0.64 -2.84 -12.91
CA GLN A 45 -1.45 -3.62 -13.85
C GLN A 45 -0.63 -4.13 -15.03
N GLU A 46 0.23 -3.29 -15.62
CA GLU A 46 1.13 -3.70 -16.71
C GLU A 46 2.10 -4.79 -16.26
N LEU A 47 2.79 -4.59 -15.12
CA LEU A 47 3.73 -5.57 -14.60
C LEU A 47 3.05 -6.88 -14.18
N ALA A 48 1.84 -6.82 -13.62
CA ALA A 48 1.06 -8.01 -13.28
C ALA A 48 0.66 -8.82 -14.51
N ALA A 49 0.41 -8.18 -15.65
CA ALA A 49 0.09 -8.87 -16.91
C ALA A 49 1.27 -9.69 -17.43
N PHE A 50 2.51 -9.27 -17.16
CA PHE A 50 3.73 -10.01 -17.54
C PHE A 50 4.15 -11.06 -16.51
N ALA A 51 3.79 -10.88 -15.24
CA ALA A 51 4.22 -11.75 -14.14
C ALA A 51 3.25 -12.92 -13.94
N ARG A 52 3.25 -13.89 -14.86
CA ARG A 52 2.47 -15.12 -14.68
C ARG A 52 3.23 -16.09 -13.77
N ALA A 53 2.60 -16.47 -12.65
CA ALA A 53 3.15 -17.49 -11.75
C ALA A 53 3.20 -18.86 -12.43
N LYS A 54 4.25 -19.62 -12.10
CA LYS A 54 4.42 -20.99 -12.59
C LYS A 54 3.32 -21.87 -11.97
N PRO A 55 2.62 -22.72 -12.73
CA PRO A 55 1.61 -23.61 -12.17
C PRO A 55 2.26 -24.57 -11.14
N VAL A 56 1.68 -24.63 -9.96
CA VAL A 56 2.06 -25.55 -8.88
C VAL A 56 0.77 -26.21 -8.41
N ASP A 57 0.79 -27.53 -8.21
CA ASP A 57 -0.36 -28.25 -7.68
C ASP A 57 -0.62 -27.82 -6.24
N THR A 58 -1.75 -27.17 -6.03
CA THR A 58 -2.14 -26.70 -4.71
C THR A 58 -2.83 -27.83 -3.96
N PRO A 59 -2.47 -28.11 -2.69
CA PRO A 59 -3.12 -29.13 -1.91
C PRO A 59 -4.59 -28.75 -1.61
N ILE A 60 -5.46 -29.74 -1.64
CA ILE A 60 -6.87 -29.64 -1.29
C ILE A 60 -7.01 -29.37 0.21
N GLY A 61 -7.89 -28.48 0.57
CA GLY A 61 -8.11 -28.10 1.96
C GLY A 61 -9.58 -28.14 2.38
N VAL A 62 -9.82 -27.77 3.63
CA VAL A 62 -11.16 -27.73 4.23
C VAL A 62 -12.04 -26.70 3.52
N GLY A 63 -13.26 -27.06 3.18
CA GLY A 63 -14.23 -26.17 2.51
C GLY A 63 -14.12 -26.13 0.98
N ASP A 64 -13.09 -26.73 0.38
CA ASP A 64 -12.95 -26.80 -1.07
C ASP A 64 -14.05 -27.61 -1.71
N LEU A 65 -14.49 -27.21 -2.90
CA LEU A 65 -15.41 -27.95 -3.74
C LEU A 65 -14.61 -28.65 -4.84
N ILE A 66 -14.60 -29.98 -4.79
CA ILE A 66 -13.90 -30.82 -5.77
C ILE A 66 -14.90 -31.55 -6.63
N HIS A 67 -14.62 -31.61 -7.92
CA HIS A 67 -15.33 -32.46 -8.87
C HIS A 67 -14.51 -33.71 -9.10
N ILE A 68 -15.10 -34.86 -8.81
CA ILE A 68 -14.50 -36.17 -9.07
C ILE A 68 -15.23 -36.75 -10.25
N ASP A 69 -14.52 -37.01 -11.34
CA ASP A 69 -15.03 -37.62 -12.54
C ASP A 69 -14.48 -39.04 -12.70
N VAL A 70 -15.33 -40.00 -12.87
CA VAL A 70 -14.96 -41.39 -13.10
C VAL A 70 -15.37 -41.77 -14.53
N PHE A 71 -14.37 -41.98 -15.39
CA PHE A 71 -14.57 -42.28 -16.79
C PHE A 71 -15.47 -43.53 -16.97
N ASP A 72 -16.42 -43.46 -17.88
CA ASP A 72 -17.37 -44.52 -18.22
C ASP A 72 -18.33 -44.92 -17.07
N VAL A 73 -18.32 -44.19 -15.93
CA VAL A 73 -19.24 -44.44 -14.82
C VAL A 73 -19.80 -43.10 -14.29
N PRO A 74 -20.74 -42.46 -15.01
CA PRO A 74 -21.25 -41.13 -14.66
C PRO A 74 -21.99 -41.12 -13.32
N GLU A 75 -22.54 -42.25 -12.85
CA GLU A 75 -23.19 -42.36 -11.55
C GLU A 75 -22.22 -42.11 -10.37
N LEU A 76 -20.93 -42.30 -10.59
CA LEU A 76 -19.88 -42.03 -9.63
C LEU A 76 -19.30 -40.62 -9.78
N SER A 77 -19.59 -39.90 -10.88
CA SER A 77 -19.07 -38.54 -11.10
C SER A 77 -19.92 -37.50 -10.38
N ARG A 78 -19.32 -36.67 -9.53
CA ARG A 78 -20.03 -35.65 -8.74
C ARG A 78 -19.14 -34.59 -8.14
N ASP A 79 -19.79 -33.51 -7.69
CA ASP A 79 -19.20 -32.49 -6.87
C ASP A 79 -19.28 -32.87 -5.40
N VAL A 80 -18.17 -32.75 -4.65
CA VAL A 80 -18.11 -33.04 -3.23
C VAL A 80 -17.35 -31.91 -2.52
N ARG A 81 -17.92 -31.43 -1.41
CA ARG A 81 -17.27 -30.42 -0.57
C ARG A 81 -16.50 -31.12 0.55
N VAL A 82 -15.27 -30.65 0.76
CA VAL A 82 -14.42 -31.12 1.87
C VAL A 82 -14.97 -30.62 3.21
N SER A 83 -15.22 -31.54 4.14
CA SER A 83 -15.73 -31.22 5.47
C SER A 83 -14.73 -30.46 6.34
N ASP A 84 -15.17 -29.92 7.47
CA ASP A 84 -14.32 -29.22 8.44
C ASP A 84 -13.26 -30.15 9.06
N THR A 85 -13.47 -31.47 9.02
CA THR A 85 -12.50 -32.49 9.46
C THR A 85 -11.48 -32.86 8.37
N GLY A 86 -11.59 -32.28 7.17
CA GLY A 86 -10.68 -32.58 6.06
C GLY A 86 -11.04 -33.84 5.27
N ASP A 87 -12.24 -34.38 5.48
CA ASP A 87 -12.70 -35.61 4.86
C ASP A 87 -13.82 -35.33 3.86
N ILE A 88 -14.04 -36.25 2.93
CA ILE A 88 -15.22 -36.28 2.08
C ILE A 88 -16.03 -37.54 2.33
N GLY A 89 -17.35 -37.42 2.27
CA GLY A 89 -18.28 -38.54 2.16
C GLY A 89 -18.53 -38.86 0.69
N TYR A 90 -18.37 -40.11 0.30
CA TYR A 90 -18.60 -40.51 -1.07
C TYR A 90 -19.54 -41.71 -1.11
N PRO A 91 -20.60 -41.67 -1.94
CA PRO A 91 -21.55 -42.79 -2.05
C PRO A 91 -20.84 -44.06 -2.48
N LEU A 92 -21.35 -45.17 -2.01
CA LEU A 92 -20.86 -46.52 -2.27
C LEU A 92 -19.48 -46.83 -1.71
N LEU A 93 -18.76 -45.88 -1.19
CA LEU A 93 -17.51 -46.12 -0.45
C LEU A 93 -17.78 -46.10 1.06
N PRO A 94 -17.32 -47.10 1.81
CA PRO A 94 -17.57 -47.16 3.24
C PRO A 94 -16.66 -46.13 3.95
N GLY A 95 -17.26 -45.30 4.82
CA GLY A 95 -16.55 -44.39 5.66
C GLY A 95 -16.27 -43.02 5.03
N LYS A 96 -15.49 -42.23 5.77
CA LYS A 96 -15.00 -40.91 5.34
C LYS A 96 -13.61 -41.05 4.71
N ILE A 97 -13.36 -40.32 3.64
CA ILE A 97 -12.08 -40.34 2.92
C ILE A 97 -11.33 -39.06 3.27
N ALA A 98 -10.20 -39.18 3.96
CA ALA A 98 -9.34 -38.02 4.24
C ALA A 98 -8.70 -37.52 2.93
N VAL A 99 -8.95 -36.22 2.63
CA VAL A 99 -8.50 -35.57 1.39
C VAL A 99 -7.69 -34.30 1.65
N ALA A 100 -7.82 -33.71 2.83
CA ALA A 100 -7.10 -32.52 3.18
C ALA A 100 -5.57 -32.76 3.14
N GLY A 101 -4.83 -31.84 2.50
CA GLY A 101 -3.39 -31.92 2.33
C GLY A 101 -2.93 -32.73 1.13
N LEU A 102 -3.82 -33.46 0.44
CA LEU A 102 -3.49 -34.18 -0.78
C LEU A 102 -3.55 -33.22 -1.98
N THR A 103 -2.67 -33.43 -2.96
CA THR A 103 -2.83 -32.80 -4.28
C THR A 103 -3.95 -33.50 -5.07
N PRO A 104 -4.54 -32.86 -6.09
CA PRO A 104 -5.51 -33.51 -6.98
C PRO A 104 -5.04 -34.85 -7.51
N PHE A 105 -3.79 -34.93 -7.96
CA PHE A 105 -3.18 -36.20 -8.44
C PHE A 105 -3.11 -37.27 -7.37
N GLN A 106 -2.69 -36.92 -6.16
CA GLN A 106 -2.65 -37.89 -5.07
C GLN A 106 -4.05 -38.40 -4.69
N LEU A 107 -5.05 -37.53 -4.85
CA LEU A 107 -6.43 -37.92 -4.61
C LEU A 107 -6.96 -38.83 -5.72
N GLU A 108 -6.60 -38.58 -6.99
CA GLU A 108 -6.92 -39.47 -8.11
C GLU A 108 -6.42 -40.89 -7.85
N ASP A 109 -5.12 -41.03 -7.51
CA ASP A 109 -4.51 -42.34 -7.21
C ASP A 109 -5.20 -43.04 -6.04
N LYS A 110 -5.45 -42.30 -4.97
CA LYS A 110 -6.14 -42.82 -3.78
C LYS A 110 -7.56 -43.28 -4.11
N PHE A 111 -8.28 -42.51 -4.93
CA PHE A 111 -9.64 -42.83 -5.33
C PHE A 111 -9.68 -44.08 -6.22
N GLN A 112 -8.77 -44.19 -7.17
CA GLN A 112 -8.63 -45.40 -8.01
C GLN A 112 -8.43 -46.66 -7.14
N GLN A 113 -7.53 -46.60 -6.16
CA GLN A 113 -7.29 -47.70 -5.24
C GLN A 113 -8.53 -48.05 -4.43
N LEU A 114 -9.29 -47.05 -3.94
CA LEU A 114 -10.50 -47.29 -3.17
C LEU A 114 -11.63 -47.92 -4.02
N LEU A 115 -11.77 -47.52 -5.28
CA LEU A 115 -12.76 -48.08 -6.19
C LEU A 115 -12.45 -49.55 -6.53
N ILE A 116 -11.17 -49.87 -6.73
CA ILE A 116 -10.73 -51.28 -6.95
C ILE A 116 -10.92 -52.11 -5.69
N ALA A 117 -10.48 -51.62 -4.54
CA ALA A 117 -10.55 -52.34 -3.27
C ALA A 117 -11.99 -52.69 -2.86
N ASN A 118 -12.95 -51.86 -3.20
CA ASN A 118 -14.37 -52.09 -2.89
C ASN A 118 -15.12 -52.79 -4.07
N GLY A 119 -14.41 -53.20 -5.14
CA GLY A 119 -15.01 -53.96 -6.24
C GLY A 119 -16.00 -53.18 -7.07
N LEU A 120 -15.98 -51.84 -7.03
CA LEU A 120 -16.92 -51.00 -7.74
C LEU A 120 -16.58 -50.86 -9.23
N VAL A 121 -15.27 -50.72 -9.53
CA VAL A 121 -14.74 -50.60 -10.89
C VAL A 121 -13.43 -51.36 -10.99
N ALA A 122 -13.25 -52.18 -12.02
CA ALA A 122 -12.04 -53.02 -12.18
C ALA A 122 -10.82 -52.21 -12.64
N HIS A 123 -11.04 -51.25 -13.53
CA HIS A 123 -9.99 -50.37 -14.08
C HIS A 123 -10.46 -48.91 -14.09
N PRO A 124 -10.58 -48.28 -12.92
CA PRO A 124 -11.09 -46.90 -12.88
C PRO A 124 -10.07 -45.93 -13.44
N GLN A 125 -10.56 -45.01 -14.27
CA GLN A 125 -9.85 -43.79 -14.63
C GLN A 125 -10.57 -42.63 -13.92
N VAL A 126 -9.86 -42.02 -12.95
CA VAL A 126 -10.43 -40.95 -12.12
C VAL A 126 -9.71 -39.64 -12.43
N SER A 127 -10.47 -38.59 -12.63
CA SER A 127 -9.95 -37.23 -12.73
C SER A 127 -10.53 -36.38 -11.60
N VAL A 128 -9.69 -35.57 -10.97
CA VAL A 128 -10.10 -34.68 -9.87
C VAL A 128 -9.80 -33.23 -10.24
N LEU A 129 -10.85 -32.42 -10.28
CA LEU A 129 -10.80 -31.00 -10.55
C LEU A 129 -11.26 -30.21 -9.34
N VAL A 130 -10.46 -29.28 -8.85
CA VAL A 130 -10.89 -28.32 -7.82
C VAL A 130 -11.71 -27.23 -8.50
N ARG A 131 -13.01 -27.15 -8.22
CA ARG A 131 -13.93 -26.14 -8.75
C ARG A 131 -13.91 -24.86 -7.97
N GLU A 132 -13.88 -24.98 -6.61
CA GLU A 132 -13.80 -23.84 -5.70
C GLU A 132 -12.73 -24.12 -4.66
N GLN A 133 -11.78 -23.22 -4.51
CA GLN A 133 -10.76 -23.33 -3.49
C GLN A 133 -11.04 -22.30 -2.39
N ASN A 134 -11.72 -22.76 -1.33
CA ASN A 134 -12.14 -21.94 -0.20
C ASN A 134 -11.20 -22.10 1.02
N SER A 135 -10.31 -23.08 0.96
CA SER A 135 -9.51 -23.51 2.09
C SER A 135 -8.39 -22.55 2.48
N GLN A 136 -7.91 -21.78 1.54
CA GLN A 136 -6.72 -20.95 1.74
C GLN A 136 -6.87 -19.58 1.07
N PRO A 137 -7.76 -18.70 1.57
CA PRO A 137 -7.88 -17.35 1.01
C PRO A 137 -6.64 -16.52 1.35
N ILE A 138 -6.25 -15.62 0.44
CA ILE A 138 -5.29 -14.56 0.72
C ILE A 138 -6.07 -13.31 1.08
N SER A 139 -5.70 -12.67 2.19
CA SER A 139 -6.31 -11.41 2.61
C SER A 139 -5.43 -10.23 2.20
N VAL A 140 -6.00 -9.25 1.51
CA VAL A 140 -5.34 -7.98 1.17
C VAL A 140 -6.02 -6.87 1.95
N VAL A 141 -5.25 -6.22 2.82
CA VAL A 141 -5.76 -5.20 3.75
C VAL A 141 -4.91 -3.94 3.75
N GLY A 142 -5.49 -2.85 4.26
CA GLY A 142 -4.80 -1.57 4.44
C GLY A 142 -5.03 -0.60 3.30
N ALA A 143 -4.00 0.17 2.94
CA ALA A 143 -4.06 1.23 1.94
C ALA A 143 -3.96 0.69 0.51
N VAL A 144 -4.97 -0.08 0.09
CA VAL A 144 -5.17 -0.59 -1.27
C VAL A 144 -6.44 0.01 -1.85
N GLY A 145 -6.61 -0.07 -3.17
CA GLY A 145 -7.80 0.44 -3.84
C GLY A 145 -9.08 -0.18 -3.28
N HIS A 146 -9.11 -1.50 -3.16
CA HIS A 146 -10.22 -2.26 -2.58
C HIS A 146 -9.64 -3.37 -1.70
N PRO A 147 -9.81 -3.34 -0.38
CA PRO A 147 -9.49 -4.49 0.47
C PRO A 147 -10.30 -5.71 0.05
N ILE A 148 -9.63 -6.82 -0.20
CA ILE A 148 -10.26 -8.05 -0.70
C ILE A 148 -9.76 -9.29 0.03
N VAL A 149 -10.60 -10.31 0.06
CA VAL A 149 -10.22 -11.68 0.37
C VAL A 149 -10.23 -12.44 -0.95
N TYR A 150 -9.05 -12.82 -1.43
CA TYR A 150 -8.86 -13.47 -2.72
C TYR A 150 -8.75 -14.97 -2.57
N GLN A 151 -9.58 -15.71 -3.28
CA GLN A 151 -9.51 -17.16 -3.31
C GLN A 151 -8.50 -17.61 -4.37
N VAL A 152 -7.50 -18.37 -3.95
CA VAL A 152 -6.37 -18.76 -4.78
C VAL A 152 -6.72 -20.04 -5.55
N LEU A 153 -7.02 -19.91 -6.82
CA LEU A 153 -7.20 -21.06 -7.72
C LEU A 153 -5.91 -21.51 -8.41
N ARG A 154 -4.90 -20.65 -8.38
CA ARG A 154 -3.58 -20.87 -8.99
C ARG A 154 -2.52 -20.07 -8.26
N PRO A 155 -1.26 -20.46 -8.32
CA PRO A 155 -0.18 -19.64 -7.75
C PRO A 155 -0.25 -18.22 -8.28
N THR A 156 -0.29 -17.26 -7.38
CA THR A 156 -0.48 -15.84 -7.68
C THR A 156 0.72 -15.06 -7.15
N THR A 157 1.17 -14.07 -7.88
CA THR A 157 2.25 -13.19 -7.42
C THR A 157 1.72 -11.98 -6.67
N LEU A 158 2.58 -11.33 -5.89
CA LEU A 158 2.23 -10.13 -5.13
C LEU A 158 1.70 -9.00 -6.03
N LEU A 159 2.31 -8.76 -7.20
CA LEU A 159 1.85 -7.77 -8.17
C LEU A 159 0.46 -8.09 -8.73
N GLU A 160 0.21 -9.35 -9.06
CA GLU A 160 -1.09 -9.78 -9.56
C GLU A 160 -2.17 -9.57 -8.50
N LEU A 161 -1.86 -9.89 -7.25
CA LEU A 161 -2.78 -9.71 -6.13
C LEU A 161 -3.09 -8.23 -5.87
N LEU A 162 -2.08 -7.36 -5.91
CA LEU A 162 -2.27 -5.91 -5.79
C LEU A 162 -3.11 -5.36 -6.96
N ALA A 163 -2.88 -5.85 -8.19
CA ALA A 163 -3.69 -5.46 -9.34
C ALA A 163 -5.16 -5.85 -9.15
N GLN A 164 -5.45 -7.04 -8.59
CA GLN A 164 -6.80 -7.48 -8.24
C GLN A 164 -7.44 -6.60 -7.16
N ALA A 165 -6.64 -6.12 -6.20
CA ALA A 165 -7.09 -5.19 -5.16
C ALA A 165 -7.26 -3.74 -5.67
N GLY A 166 -7.16 -3.50 -6.99
CA GLY A 166 -7.28 -2.16 -7.58
C GLY A 166 -6.05 -1.29 -7.41
N GLY A 167 -4.89 -1.90 -7.09
CA GLY A 167 -3.63 -1.21 -6.83
C GLY A 167 -3.49 -0.68 -5.41
N VAL A 168 -2.56 0.23 -5.22
CA VAL A 168 -2.35 0.91 -3.94
C VAL A 168 -3.13 2.22 -3.87
N ALA A 169 -3.58 2.59 -2.68
CA ALA A 169 -4.28 3.85 -2.45
C ALA A 169 -3.30 5.04 -2.43
N ASP A 170 -3.84 6.26 -2.62
CA ASP A 170 -3.05 7.51 -2.64
C ASP A 170 -2.28 7.74 -1.34
N ASN A 171 -2.80 7.23 -0.24
CA ASN A 171 -2.22 7.31 1.09
C ASN A 171 -1.43 6.05 1.48
N ALA A 172 -1.06 5.20 0.53
CA ALA A 172 -0.27 4.01 0.80
C ALA A 172 1.15 4.35 1.28
N GLY A 173 1.65 3.57 2.21
CA GLY A 173 3.03 3.65 2.67
C GLY A 173 4.03 3.08 1.65
N SER A 174 5.30 3.22 1.96
CA SER A 174 6.40 2.78 1.09
C SER A 174 6.71 1.28 1.16
N VAL A 175 6.04 0.54 2.04
CA VAL A 175 6.31 -0.87 2.29
C VAL A 175 5.04 -1.71 2.21
N ILE A 176 5.20 -2.94 1.80
CA ILE A 176 4.18 -3.98 1.81
C ILE A 176 4.67 -5.06 2.77
N LEU A 177 3.80 -5.49 3.65
CA LEU A 177 4.06 -6.55 4.61
C LEU A 177 3.30 -7.80 4.18
N VAL A 178 4.02 -8.90 3.96
CA VAL A 178 3.42 -10.21 3.69
C VAL A 178 3.65 -11.09 4.91
N THR A 179 2.60 -11.33 5.67
CA THR A 179 2.63 -12.20 6.85
C THR A 179 2.18 -13.58 6.44
N ARG A 180 3.08 -14.53 6.62
CA ARG A 180 2.89 -15.94 6.29
C ARG A 180 2.90 -16.77 7.58
N LYS A 181 1.89 -17.62 7.76
CA LYS A 181 1.95 -18.64 8.79
C LYS A 181 2.99 -19.68 8.37
N ALA A 182 3.95 -19.99 9.24
CA ALA A 182 4.90 -21.05 8.95
C ALA A 182 4.12 -22.34 8.67
N ARG A 183 4.26 -22.83 7.46
CA ARG A 183 3.83 -24.18 7.11
C ARG A 183 4.68 -25.11 7.95
N THR A 184 4.09 -25.81 8.84
CA THR A 184 4.73 -26.99 9.44
C THR A 184 4.93 -27.97 8.28
N GLU A 185 6.10 -27.94 7.66
CA GLU A 185 6.48 -28.98 6.72
C GLU A 185 6.45 -30.27 7.51
N SER A 186 5.51 -31.09 7.12
CA SER A 186 5.37 -32.52 7.37
C SER A 186 6.38 -33.10 8.37
N GLU A 187 5.81 -33.51 9.50
CA GLU A 187 6.41 -34.40 10.46
C GLU A 187 7.26 -35.50 9.82
N SER A 188 8.57 -35.33 9.84
CA SER A 188 9.45 -36.46 9.96
C SER A 188 9.29 -36.95 11.41
N PRO A 189 9.04 -38.24 11.69
CA PRO A 189 8.86 -38.69 13.04
C PRO A 189 10.21 -38.74 13.75
N ALA A 190 10.66 -37.61 14.26
CA ALA A 190 11.79 -37.54 15.18
C ALA A 190 11.24 -37.47 16.60
N VAL A 191 11.54 -38.53 17.30
CA VAL A 191 11.36 -38.79 18.72
C VAL A 191 11.45 -37.50 19.55
N LYS A 192 10.34 -37.15 20.23
CA LYS A 192 10.30 -36.11 21.27
C LYS A 192 11.09 -36.56 22.50
N PRO A 193 12.06 -35.82 23.00
CA PRO A 193 12.43 -35.91 24.41
C PRO A 193 11.39 -35.13 25.24
N ALA A 194 10.74 -35.84 26.13
CA ALA A 194 9.87 -35.25 27.15
C ALA A 194 10.74 -34.45 28.11
N SER A 195 10.62 -33.15 28.13
CA SER A 195 10.82 -32.19 29.22
C SER A 195 11.22 -30.84 28.71
N ALA A 196 10.27 -29.91 28.70
CA ALA A 196 10.51 -28.52 29.09
C ALA A 196 9.18 -27.76 29.04
N THR A 197 8.73 -27.43 30.22
CA THR A 197 7.73 -26.39 30.49
C THR A 197 8.35 -25.06 30.12
N GLU A 198 7.88 -24.46 29.05
CA GLU A 198 8.03 -23.02 28.86
C GLU A 198 6.95 -22.52 27.91
N LEU A 199 6.02 -21.78 28.49
CA LEU A 199 5.01 -21.02 27.77
C LEU A 199 5.70 -19.82 27.05
N ALA A 200 6.09 -20.01 25.80
CA ALA A 200 6.25 -18.93 24.87
C ALA A 200 5.26 -19.18 23.72
N PRO A 201 4.40 -18.24 23.34
CA PRO A 201 3.66 -18.34 22.10
C PRO A 201 4.67 -18.20 20.97
N ALA A 202 5.22 -19.29 20.50
CA ALA A 202 5.92 -19.31 19.22
C ALA A 202 4.87 -19.09 18.12
N SER A 203 4.55 -17.84 17.89
CA SER A 203 3.89 -17.43 16.65
C SER A 203 4.91 -17.67 15.53
N ASN A 204 4.83 -18.85 14.92
CA ASN A 204 5.58 -19.20 13.71
C ASN A 204 5.09 -18.38 12.51
N GLU A 205 4.98 -17.06 12.67
CA GLU A 205 4.59 -16.14 11.62
C GLU A 205 5.85 -15.47 11.07
N GLN A 206 6.07 -15.62 9.79
CA GLN A 206 7.16 -14.95 9.07
C GLN A 206 6.59 -13.72 8.36
N THR A 207 7.08 -12.54 8.70
CA THR A 207 6.73 -11.31 8.00
C THR A 207 7.83 -10.93 7.03
N ILE A 208 7.47 -10.88 5.74
CA ILE A 208 8.35 -10.45 4.65
C ILE A 208 8.01 -8.99 4.37
N THR A 209 8.99 -8.10 4.44
CA THR A 209 8.83 -6.68 4.13
C THR A 209 9.39 -6.39 2.74
N ILE A 210 8.56 -5.85 1.86
CA ILE A 210 8.92 -5.50 0.49
C ILE A 210 8.68 -4.01 0.29
N ARG A 211 9.67 -3.29 -0.24
CA ARG A 211 9.46 -1.88 -0.60
C ARG A 211 8.68 -1.80 -1.89
N LEU A 212 7.68 -0.92 -1.90
CA LEU A 212 6.84 -0.71 -3.07
C LEU A 212 7.66 -0.25 -4.29
N GLN A 213 8.67 0.59 -4.07
CA GLN A 213 9.57 1.06 -5.12
C GLN A 213 10.39 -0.09 -5.73
N ASP A 214 10.97 -0.97 -4.90
CA ASP A 214 11.75 -2.12 -5.37
C ASP A 214 10.86 -3.07 -6.19
N LEU A 215 9.60 -3.24 -5.79
CA LEU A 215 8.63 -4.06 -6.51
C LEU A 215 8.29 -3.49 -7.91
N LEU A 216 8.18 -2.14 -8.02
CA LEU A 216 7.71 -1.48 -9.24
C LEU A 216 8.83 -1.06 -10.20
N GLU A 217 10.01 -0.73 -9.70
CA GLU A 217 11.07 -0.09 -10.48
C GLU A 217 12.26 -0.99 -10.76
N SER A 218 12.59 -1.91 -9.85
CA SER A 218 13.80 -2.72 -9.99
C SER A 218 13.73 -3.74 -11.12
N GLY A 219 12.54 -4.14 -11.57
CA GLY A 219 12.34 -5.24 -12.52
C GLY A 219 12.88 -6.58 -12.02
N ASN A 220 13.33 -6.65 -10.77
CA ASN A 220 13.88 -7.86 -10.18
C ASN A 220 12.76 -8.78 -9.70
N PRO A 221 12.63 -10.00 -10.28
CA PRO A 221 11.57 -10.94 -9.91
C PRO A 221 11.63 -11.39 -8.45
N ALA A 222 12.78 -11.19 -7.77
CA ALA A 222 12.92 -11.53 -6.34
C ALA A 222 11.99 -10.72 -5.43
N PHE A 223 11.58 -9.52 -5.84
CA PHE A 223 10.63 -8.72 -5.06
C PHE A 223 9.17 -9.05 -5.38
N ASN A 224 8.90 -9.62 -6.55
CA ASN A 224 7.58 -10.10 -6.92
C ASN A 224 7.38 -11.54 -6.45
N ILE A 225 7.33 -11.72 -5.14
CA ILE A 225 7.22 -13.04 -4.53
C ILE A 225 5.89 -13.72 -4.85
N GLN A 226 5.90 -15.06 -4.83
CA GLN A 226 4.65 -15.83 -4.84
C GLN A 226 3.95 -15.72 -3.48
N VAL A 227 2.65 -15.45 -3.54
CA VAL A 227 1.77 -15.41 -2.38
C VAL A 227 0.97 -16.70 -2.35
N TYR A 228 0.86 -17.29 -1.17
CA TYR A 228 0.19 -18.57 -0.97
C TYR A 228 -1.10 -18.38 -0.17
N GLY A 229 -1.98 -19.34 -0.28
CA GLY A 229 -3.18 -19.35 0.54
C GLY A 229 -2.87 -19.31 2.03
N GLY A 230 -3.62 -18.49 2.75
CA GLY A 230 -3.39 -18.19 4.15
C GLY A 230 -2.44 -17.01 4.42
N ASP A 231 -1.77 -16.46 3.38
CA ASP A 231 -0.96 -15.25 3.53
C ASP A 231 -1.86 -14.01 3.74
N VAL A 232 -1.37 -13.09 4.55
CA VAL A 232 -1.99 -11.78 4.74
C VAL A 232 -1.06 -10.72 4.15
N VAL A 233 -1.53 -10.04 3.12
CA VAL A 233 -0.83 -8.91 2.50
C VAL A 233 -1.38 -7.62 3.09
N SER A 234 -0.55 -6.89 3.83
CA SER A 234 -0.91 -5.63 4.46
C SER A 234 -0.11 -4.48 3.84
N VAL A 235 -0.82 -3.47 3.35
CA VAL A 235 -0.24 -2.21 2.89
C VAL A 235 -0.55 -1.14 3.93
N PRO A 236 0.41 -0.79 4.82
CA PRO A 236 0.16 0.24 5.81
C PRO A 236 -0.06 1.60 5.16
N GLN A 237 -0.76 2.49 5.85
CA GLN A 237 -0.90 3.86 5.39
C GLN A 237 0.42 4.62 5.52
N ALA A 238 0.65 5.55 4.60
CA ALA A 238 1.77 6.47 4.67
C ALA A 238 1.66 7.34 5.92
N GLY A 239 2.76 7.58 6.58
CA GLY A 239 2.81 8.51 7.68
C GLY A 239 2.56 9.95 7.20
N VAL A 240 2.18 10.82 8.13
CA VAL A 240 2.02 12.26 7.88
C VAL A 240 3.06 13.00 8.70
N VAL A 241 3.70 14.00 8.11
CA VAL A 241 4.49 15.00 8.84
C VAL A 241 3.72 16.32 8.86
N TYR A 242 3.82 17.03 9.97
CA TYR A 242 3.15 18.31 10.12
C TYR A 242 4.18 19.44 10.03
N VAL A 243 3.90 20.42 9.20
CA VAL A 243 4.72 21.63 9.06
C VAL A 243 3.90 22.83 9.52
N MET A 244 4.37 23.54 10.53
CA MET A 244 3.61 24.63 11.13
C MET A 244 4.51 25.78 11.55
N GLY A 245 3.88 26.90 11.85
CA GLY A 245 4.53 28.14 12.29
C GLY A 245 4.40 29.26 11.26
N ALA A 246 4.46 30.49 11.71
CA ALA A 246 4.31 31.66 10.86
C ALA A 246 5.52 31.90 9.92
N GLY A 247 6.59 31.13 10.09
CA GLY A 247 7.73 31.08 9.17
C GLY A 247 7.49 30.25 7.92
N ILE A 248 6.38 29.54 7.81
CA ILE A 248 6.03 28.65 6.70
C ILE A 248 4.96 29.30 5.80
N ALA A 249 5.11 29.14 4.48
CA ALA A 249 4.19 29.73 3.51
C ALA A 249 2.81 29.03 3.56
N GLN A 250 2.77 27.69 3.58
CA GLN A 250 1.56 26.91 3.72
C GLN A 250 1.71 25.90 4.87
N PRO A 251 1.27 26.22 6.09
CA PRO A 251 1.24 25.25 7.18
C PRO A 251 0.21 24.16 6.90
N GLY A 252 0.56 22.90 7.23
CA GLY A 252 -0.34 21.77 7.01
C GLY A 252 0.27 20.41 7.34
N GLY A 253 -0.51 19.36 7.11
CA GLY A 253 -0.05 17.97 7.15
C GLY A 253 0.34 17.51 5.75
N TYR A 254 1.51 16.89 5.62
CA TYR A 254 2.06 16.39 4.36
C TYR A 254 2.31 14.90 4.45
N VAL A 255 1.74 14.15 3.52
CA VAL A 255 1.85 12.69 3.49
C VAL A 255 3.27 12.29 3.08
N LEU A 256 3.86 11.35 3.80
CA LEU A 256 5.11 10.69 3.44
C LEU A 256 4.82 9.79 2.23
N GLN A 257 5.09 10.29 1.02
CA GLN A 257 4.73 9.58 -0.22
C GLN A 257 5.37 8.19 -0.31
N ALA A 258 4.66 7.27 -0.96
CA ALA A 258 4.96 5.85 -1.09
C ALA A 258 6.29 5.51 -1.81
N HIS A 259 7.00 6.48 -2.37
CA HIS A 259 8.15 6.27 -3.24
C HIS A 259 9.49 6.01 -2.52
N GLY A 260 9.44 5.56 -1.25
CA GLY A 260 10.65 5.07 -0.56
C GLY A 260 11.67 6.14 -0.13
N GLU A 261 11.54 7.36 -0.60
CA GLU A 261 12.41 8.46 -0.19
C GLU A 261 12.01 8.99 1.19
N GLN A 262 12.97 9.03 2.10
CA GLN A 262 12.76 9.70 3.38
C GLN A 262 12.48 11.18 3.16
N ILE A 263 11.37 11.68 3.72
CA ILE A 263 11.14 13.13 3.76
C ILE A 263 12.13 13.74 4.74
N THR A 264 12.92 14.68 4.23
CA THR A 264 13.83 15.50 5.03
C THR A 264 13.20 16.85 5.33
N VAL A 265 13.82 17.62 6.23
CA VAL A 265 13.32 18.95 6.57
C VAL A 265 13.22 19.86 5.35
N LEU A 266 14.22 19.86 4.47
CA LEU A 266 14.16 20.69 3.25
C LEU A 266 13.03 20.24 2.31
N LYS A 267 12.83 18.94 2.15
CA LYS A 267 11.70 18.41 1.35
C LYS A 267 10.35 18.80 1.95
N ALA A 268 10.19 18.71 3.28
CA ALA A 268 8.98 19.10 3.97
C ALA A 268 8.68 20.61 3.80
N ILE A 269 9.69 21.45 3.89
CA ILE A 269 9.57 22.89 3.63
C ILE A 269 9.22 23.16 2.16
N ALA A 270 9.83 22.45 1.21
CA ALA A 270 9.51 22.59 -0.20
C ALA A 270 8.05 22.21 -0.49
N LEU A 271 7.54 21.12 0.10
CA LEU A 271 6.12 20.74 0.03
C LEU A 271 5.21 21.80 0.65
N ALA A 272 5.66 22.48 1.69
CA ALA A 272 4.96 23.58 2.35
C ALA A 272 5.13 24.94 1.62
N HIS A 273 5.55 24.92 0.35
CA HIS A 273 5.75 26.10 -0.51
C HIS A 273 6.83 27.06 0.00
N GLY A 274 7.76 26.56 0.83
CA GLY A 274 8.91 27.29 1.28
C GLY A 274 8.73 28.09 2.57
N LEU A 275 9.74 28.88 2.89
CA LEU A 275 9.74 29.76 4.04
C LEU A 275 9.19 31.15 3.68
N THR A 276 8.49 31.79 4.61
CA THR A 276 8.11 33.19 4.48
C THR A 276 9.34 34.11 4.62
N GLY A 277 9.27 35.35 4.07
CA GLY A 277 10.35 36.33 4.21
C GLY A 277 10.70 36.70 5.67
N PHE A 278 9.80 36.38 6.61
CA PHE A 278 9.94 36.67 8.04
C PHE A 278 10.39 35.47 8.85
N ALA A 279 10.60 34.31 8.22
CA ALA A 279 10.97 33.07 8.90
C ALA A 279 12.30 33.19 9.67
N LYS A 280 12.32 32.65 10.88
CA LYS A 280 13.54 32.40 11.65
C LYS A 280 14.07 30.99 11.35
N ALA A 281 14.71 30.84 10.20
CA ALA A 281 15.17 29.57 9.69
C ALA A 281 16.23 28.84 10.55
N ASN A 282 16.89 29.55 11.47
CA ASN A 282 17.87 28.95 12.39
C ASN A 282 17.25 28.50 13.74
N ASP A 283 16.01 28.92 14.00
CA ASP A 283 15.31 28.61 15.26
C ASP A 283 14.19 27.58 15.02
N ALA A 284 14.27 26.83 13.94
CA ALA A 284 13.31 25.77 13.66
C ALA A 284 13.53 24.55 14.58
N VAL A 285 12.45 23.86 14.90
CA VAL A 285 12.46 22.72 15.81
C VAL A 285 11.60 21.60 15.26
N ILE A 286 12.10 20.37 15.27
CA ILE A 286 11.28 19.18 15.08
C ILE A 286 10.82 18.70 16.45
N MET A 287 9.51 18.61 16.63
CA MET A 287 8.89 17.99 17.79
C MET A 287 8.56 16.55 17.43
N ARG A 288 9.22 15.60 18.07
CA ARG A 288 9.07 14.16 17.84
C ARG A 288 8.49 13.49 19.08
N ASN A 289 7.48 12.67 18.91
CA ASN A 289 6.95 11.88 20.01
C ASN A 289 7.87 10.67 20.26
N ASN A 290 8.36 10.55 21.48
CA ASN A 290 9.16 9.40 21.91
C ASN A 290 8.23 8.34 22.46
N SER A 291 8.02 7.26 21.67
CA SER A 291 7.11 6.16 22.03
C SER A 291 7.54 5.40 23.29
N ALA A 292 8.81 5.47 23.69
CA ALA A 292 9.30 4.78 24.88
C ALA A 292 9.00 5.55 26.17
N THR A 293 9.04 6.90 26.12
CA THR A 293 8.85 7.75 27.31
C THR A 293 7.52 8.47 27.33
N GLY A 294 6.78 8.51 26.22
CA GLY A 294 5.55 9.29 26.04
C GLY A 294 5.80 10.82 26.00
N GLN A 295 7.04 11.25 26.08
CA GLN A 295 7.41 12.66 26.05
C GLN A 295 7.74 13.10 24.61
N ARG A 296 7.67 14.42 24.38
CA ARG A 296 8.08 15.03 23.10
C ARG A 296 9.52 15.48 23.16
N ASP A 297 10.34 14.92 22.29
CA ASP A 297 11.71 15.37 22.08
C ASP A 297 11.70 16.58 21.15
N SER A 298 12.49 17.60 21.50
CA SER A 298 12.67 18.80 20.68
C SER A 298 14.06 18.77 20.04
N ILE A 299 14.09 18.62 18.71
CA ILE A 299 15.33 18.54 17.93
C ILE A 299 15.51 19.89 17.22
N PRO A 300 16.51 20.69 17.59
CA PRO A 300 16.78 21.97 16.93
C PRO A 300 17.29 21.75 15.50
N VAL A 301 16.81 22.57 14.56
CA VAL A 301 17.15 22.49 13.14
C VAL A 301 17.57 23.85 12.63
N HIS A 302 18.78 23.93 12.11
CA HIS A 302 19.33 25.14 11.51
C HIS A 302 19.19 25.11 9.98
N ILE A 303 18.00 25.45 9.47
CA ILE A 303 17.63 25.34 8.05
C ILE A 303 18.66 26.02 7.14
N LYS A 304 19.13 27.23 7.49
CA LYS A 304 20.16 27.94 6.69
C LYS A 304 21.49 27.21 6.60
N GLN A 305 21.86 26.46 7.65
CA GLN A 305 23.09 25.68 7.60
C GLN A 305 22.96 24.49 6.68
N ILE A 306 21.75 23.86 6.65
CA ILE A 306 21.45 22.76 5.75
C ILE A 306 21.41 23.26 4.29
N GLU A 307 20.73 24.36 4.00
CA GLU A 307 20.72 25.00 2.67
C GLU A 307 22.13 25.33 2.16
N ASN A 308 23.00 25.84 3.05
CA ASN A 308 24.39 26.17 2.74
C ASN A 308 25.33 24.94 2.76
N ARG A 309 24.81 23.71 2.88
CA ARG A 309 25.57 22.46 2.96
C ARG A 309 26.57 22.40 4.12
N LYS A 310 26.36 23.19 5.18
CA LYS A 310 27.18 23.20 6.40
C LYS A 310 26.67 22.23 7.47
N ALA A 311 25.44 21.71 7.30
CA ALA A 311 24.86 20.67 8.14
C ALA A 311 24.13 19.66 7.25
N SER A 312 24.04 18.42 7.73
CA SER A 312 23.25 17.37 7.08
C SER A 312 21.76 17.65 7.20
N ASP A 313 21.00 17.35 6.15
CA ASP A 313 19.55 17.45 6.19
C ASP A 313 18.97 16.37 7.13
N VAL A 314 18.01 16.76 7.96
CA VAL A 314 17.45 15.90 9.00
C VAL A 314 16.24 15.13 8.43
N ALA A 315 16.28 13.80 8.56
CA ALA A 315 15.17 12.95 8.17
C ALA A 315 14.01 13.07 9.17
N MET A 316 12.81 13.32 8.64
CA MET A 316 11.58 13.37 9.40
C MET A 316 10.92 11.97 9.46
N ARG A 317 10.23 11.70 10.54
CA ARG A 317 9.46 10.49 10.79
C ARG A 317 7.97 10.78 10.75
N ALA A 318 7.17 9.74 10.59
CA ALA A 318 5.73 9.87 10.73
C ALA A 318 5.34 10.52 12.07
N ASN A 319 4.39 11.44 12.02
CA ASN A 319 3.91 12.24 13.15
C ASN A 319 4.92 13.25 13.74
N ASP A 320 6.07 13.49 13.07
CA ASP A 320 6.92 14.62 13.42
C ASP A 320 6.24 15.94 13.10
N ILE A 321 6.46 16.93 13.93
CA ILE A 321 5.98 18.30 13.73
C ILE A 321 7.20 19.21 13.53
N LEU A 322 7.34 19.77 12.33
CA LEU A 322 8.33 20.82 12.06
C LEU A 322 7.70 22.17 12.38
N TYR A 323 8.22 22.84 13.38
CA TYR A 323 7.82 24.19 13.75
C TYR A 323 8.85 25.21 13.33
N VAL A 324 8.44 26.19 12.50
CA VAL A 324 9.31 27.29 12.06
C VAL A 324 8.71 28.62 12.54
N PRO A 325 9.33 29.25 13.54
CA PRO A 325 8.87 30.55 14.05
C PRO A 325 9.17 31.68 13.06
N ASP A 326 8.53 32.80 13.26
CA ASP A 326 8.81 34.02 12.52
C ASP A 326 9.44 35.12 13.41
N SER A 327 9.93 36.16 12.77
CA SER A 327 10.46 37.36 13.44
C SER A 327 9.36 38.42 13.49
N ALA A 328 8.75 38.57 14.66
CA ALA A 328 7.74 39.59 14.89
C ALA A 328 8.26 41.01 14.57
N SER A 329 9.53 41.31 14.88
CA SER A 329 10.17 42.60 14.59
C SER A 329 10.26 42.91 13.08
N LYS A 330 10.59 41.91 12.25
CA LYS A 330 10.61 42.06 10.79
C LYS A 330 9.22 42.24 10.21
N ARG A 331 8.19 41.58 10.79
CA ARG A 331 6.79 41.71 10.36
C ARG A 331 6.25 43.11 10.65
N VAL A 332 6.54 43.66 11.82
CA VAL A 332 6.16 45.04 12.17
C VAL A 332 6.81 46.05 11.25
N LEU A 333 8.12 45.90 10.98
CA LEU A 333 8.86 46.79 10.11
C LEU A 333 8.32 46.78 8.66
N ALA A 334 7.97 45.59 8.14
CA ALA A 334 7.36 45.50 6.79
C ALA A 334 6.00 46.21 6.72
N ARG A 335 5.12 46.04 7.73
CA ARG A 335 3.82 46.71 7.79
C ARG A 335 3.95 48.23 7.92
N THR A 336 4.93 48.71 8.69
CA THR A 336 5.20 50.16 8.78
C THR A 336 5.78 50.73 7.50
N GLY A 337 6.60 49.96 6.77
CA GLY A 337 7.12 50.35 5.46
C GLY A 337 6.03 50.48 4.42
N GLU A 338 5.10 49.53 4.32
CA GLU A 338 3.93 49.62 3.40
C GLU A 338 3.00 50.78 3.74
N ALA A 339 2.78 51.07 5.04
CA ALA A 339 2.00 52.22 5.48
C ALA A 339 2.67 53.52 5.12
N ALA A 340 4.01 53.62 5.23
CA ALA A 340 4.76 54.83 4.85
C ALA A 340 4.72 55.10 3.36
N ILE A 341 4.76 54.08 2.50
CA ILE A 341 4.63 54.24 1.03
C ILE A 341 3.21 54.68 0.70
N GLY A 342 2.18 54.16 1.33
CA GLY A 342 0.77 54.56 1.11
C GLY A 342 0.52 56.03 1.48
N ILE A 343 1.15 56.55 2.54
CA ILE A 343 1.06 57.95 2.95
C ILE A 343 1.84 58.86 1.97
N GLY A 344 3.01 58.42 1.52
CA GLY A 344 3.84 59.18 0.55
C GLY A 344 3.13 59.39 -0.80
N THR A 345 2.44 58.42 -1.33
CA THR A 345 1.67 58.52 -2.58
C THR A 345 0.40 59.39 -2.43
N GLY A 346 -0.23 59.35 -1.24
CA GLY A 346 -1.41 60.20 -0.95
C GLY A 346 -1.08 61.71 -0.90
N ILE A 347 0.08 62.09 -0.38
CA ILE A 347 0.52 63.49 -0.29
C ILE A 347 0.93 64.02 -1.68
N ALA A 348 1.50 63.20 -2.54
CA ALA A 348 1.88 63.63 -3.90
C ALA A 348 0.67 63.98 -4.80
N VAL A 349 -0.50 63.32 -4.59
CA VAL A 349 -1.73 63.58 -5.35
C VAL A 349 -2.43 64.86 -4.86
N TYR A 350 -2.27 65.28 -3.61
CA TYR A 350 -2.93 66.48 -3.08
C TYR A 350 -2.20 67.78 -3.41
N ARG A 351 -0.98 67.74 -3.99
CA ARG A 351 -0.17 68.93 -4.28
C ARG A 351 -0.23 69.30 -5.79
N SER A 352 -1.00 68.61 -6.60
CA SER A 352 -1.14 68.85 -8.06
C SER A 352 -2.54 69.31 -8.49
N ASN A 353 -3.35 69.88 -7.55
CA ASN A 353 -4.58 70.57 -7.89
C ASN A 353 -4.52 72.02 -7.40
#